data_d3d63dda9a707fbbb05152d99f3ef1e8
#
_entry.id   d3d63dda9a707fbbb05152d99f3ef1e8
#
_cell.length_a   1.000
_cell.length_b   1.000
_cell.length_c   1.000
_cell.angle_alpha   90.00
_cell.angle_beta   90.00
_cell.angle_gamma   90.00
#
_symmetry.space_group_name_H-M   'P 1'
#
loop_
_entity.id
_entity.type
_entity.pdbx_description
1 polymer ?
#
loop_
_entity_poly.entity_id
_entity_poly.type
_entity_poly.pdbx_seq_one_letter_code
_entity_poly.pdbx_strand_id
1 'polypeptide(L)'
;MRHTVRVAIIGLAFGLVAGVAPASAQIDLVGEWLTPRAVQPDGAIAQQLEDGPHRAEGPELGDYTGLPINDFARKKAEAWSASVLSQPERQGNPHPAQYSMRGGGGPNLRISKIIDPVTTEWLGYRIEGFYGGANRTIWMDGRPHPSANAEHTWDGFSTGLWEGNMLTVTTTHMKMAFIQRNGVPSSPYGTMTEHFARHGNYLTVMTVIDDPLFLEEPLMRTVTFVWTPQQNVGAPTLFDPSDELGNRPLGWVPHNAQGSHQTEFATRFGIPFEATQGGKETTYPEYMETLAALRAKQGKR
;
A
#
# COMPACT_ATOMS: atom_id res chain seq x y z
N MET A 1 4.59 -36.97 -61.47
CA MET A 1 5.50 -36.16 -60.62
C MET A 1 5.09 -34.70 -60.39
N ARG A 2 4.03 -34.15 -61.00
CA ARG A 2 3.64 -32.72 -60.81
C ARG A 2 2.57 -32.46 -59.73
N HIS A 3 1.88 -33.47 -59.22
CA HIS A 3 0.83 -33.30 -58.19
C HIS A 3 1.32 -33.41 -56.76
N THR A 4 2.41 -34.09 -56.50
CA THR A 4 3.01 -34.25 -55.14
C THR A 4 3.73 -33.02 -54.67
N VAL A 5 4.27 -32.18 -55.54
CA VAL A 5 4.98 -30.94 -55.16
C VAL A 5 4.02 -29.82 -54.74
N ARG A 6 2.78 -29.78 -55.31
CA ARG A 6 1.79 -28.76 -54.96
C ARG A 6 1.15 -28.97 -53.57
N VAL A 7 1.01 -30.21 -53.13
CA VAL A 7 0.45 -30.53 -51.81
C VAL A 7 1.46 -30.21 -50.70
N ALA A 8 2.75 -30.41 -50.92
CA ALA A 8 3.81 -30.09 -49.94
C ALA A 8 3.95 -28.58 -49.70
N ILE A 9 3.76 -27.74 -50.74
CA ILE A 9 3.86 -26.28 -50.61
C ILE A 9 2.66 -25.69 -49.87
N ILE A 10 1.45 -26.23 -50.05
CA ILE A 10 0.27 -25.78 -49.32
C ILE A 10 0.33 -26.19 -47.86
N GLY A 11 0.86 -27.36 -47.53
CA GLY A 11 1.06 -27.82 -46.18
C GLY A 11 2.10 -26.95 -45.39
N LEU A 12 3.15 -26.50 -46.09
CA LEU A 12 4.16 -25.64 -45.49
C LEU A 12 3.65 -24.20 -45.25
N ALA A 13 2.80 -23.68 -46.12
CA ALA A 13 2.19 -22.36 -45.97
C ALA A 13 1.15 -22.31 -44.83
N PHE A 14 0.42 -23.43 -44.59
CA PHE A 14 -0.51 -23.50 -43.46
C PHE A 14 0.16 -23.69 -42.10
N GLY A 15 1.33 -24.33 -42.05
CA GLY A 15 2.10 -24.51 -40.84
C GLY A 15 2.79 -23.22 -40.33
N LEU A 16 3.03 -22.25 -41.20
CA LEU A 16 3.66 -20.98 -40.85
C LEU A 16 2.68 -19.93 -40.33
N VAL A 17 1.38 -20.09 -40.51
CA VAL A 17 0.36 -19.14 -40.04
C VAL A 17 -0.12 -19.47 -38.63
N ALA A 18 0.11 -20.67 -38.12
CA ALA A 18 -0.37 -21.11 -36.81
C ALA A 18 0.57 -20.72 -35.62
N GLY A 19 1.65 -20.00 -35.87
CA GLY A 19 2.68 -19.78 -34.87
C GLY A 19 2.90 -18.33 -34.41
N VAL A 20 2.11 -17.38 -34.93
CA VAL A 20 2.22 -15.98 -34.42
C VAL A 20 1.12 -15.77 -33.38
N ALA A 21 1.34 -16.24 -32.17
CA ALA A 21 0.61 -15.68 -31.06
C ALA A 21 0.85 -14.15 -31.10
N PRO A 22 -0.19 -13.32 -31.02
CA PRO A 22 0.02 -11.89 -30.92
C PRO A 22 0.93 -11.65 -29.72
N ALA A 23 2.10 -11.10 -29.96
CA ALA A 23 2.91 -10.56 -28.88
C ALA A 23 2.05 -9.45 -28.26
N SER A 24 1.33 -9.77 -27.20
CA SER A 24 0.67 -8.75 -26.38
C SER A 24 1.80 -7.87 -25.88
N ALA A 25 1.86 -6.65 -26.39
CA ALA A 25 2.82 -5.67 -25.91
C ALA A 25 2.53 -5.49 -24.43
N GLN A 26 3.44 -5.98 -23.60
CA GLN A 26 3.35 -5.85 -22.14
C GLN A 26 3.31 -4.36 -21.82
N ILE A 27 2.30 -3.95 -21.05
CA ILE A 27 2.15 -2.55 -20.66
C ILE A 27 3.38 -2.17 -19.84
N ASP A 28 4.09 -1.11 -20.25
CA ASP A 28 5.25 -0.61 -19.52
C ASP A 28 4.78 0.21 -18.32
N LEU A 29 5.20 -0.19 -17.12
CA LEU A 29 4.95 0.51 -15.87
C LEU A 29 6.08 1.49 -15.51
N VAL A 30 7.20 1.46 -16.24
CA VAL A 30 8.36 2.30 -15.97
C VAL A 30 7.99 3.77 -16.10
N GLY A 31 8.43 4.55 -15.12
CA GLY A 31 8.19 5.99 -15.11
C GLY A 31 8.00 6.56 -13.73
N GLU A 32 7.67 7.83 -13.72
CA GLU A 32 7.33 8.58 -12.52
C GLU A 32 5.83 8.84 -12.48
N TRP A 33 5.26 8.58 -11.33
CA TRP A 33 3.83 8.58 -11.09
C TRP A 33 3.51 9.42 -9.87
N LEU A 34 2.50 10.29 -10.00
CA LEU A 34 2.05 11.19 -8.94
C LEU A 34 0.59 10.89 -8.59
N THR A 35 0.25 10.92 -7.32
CA THR A 35 -1.18 10.92 -6.95
C THR A 35 -1.84 12.19 -7.52
N PRO A 36 -2.97 12.07 -8.24
CA PRO A 36 -3.64 13.23 -8.79
C PRO A 36 -4.06 14.15 -7.64
N ARG A 37 -3.47 15.32 -7.62
CA ARG A 37 -4.00 16.41 -6.82
C ARG A 37 -5.18 16.97 -7.59
N ALA A 38 -6.25 17.34 -6.90
CA ALA A 38 -7.36 18.01 -7.54
C ALA A 38 -6.83 19.28 -8.20
N VAL A 39 -6.82 19.30 -9.52
CA VAL A 39 -6.47 20.51 -10.29
C VAL A 39 -7.70 21.38 -10.31
N GLN A 40 -7.61 22.60 -9.82
CA GLN A 40 -8.69 23.57 -9.90
C GLN A 40 -8.91 24.01 -11.36
N PRO A 41 -10.12 24.51 -11.72
CA PRO A 41 -10.42 24.92 -13.08
C PRO A 41 -9.49 26.01 -13.66
N ASP A 42 -8.82 26.76 -12.80
CA ASP A 42 -7.81 27.77 -13.17
C ASP A 42 -6.41 27.19 -13.40
N GLY A 43 -6.27 25.87 -13.31
CA GLY A 43 -4.98 25.18 -13.45
C GLY A 43 -4.11 25.25 -12.19
N ALA A 44 -4.53 25.95 -11.15
CA ALA A 44 -3.86 25.87 -9.86
C ALA A 44 -4.00 24.44 -9.32
N ILE A 45 -2.90 23.87 -8.85
CA ILE A 45 -2.97 22.67 -8.03
C ILE A 45 -3.76 23.08 -6.80
N ALA A 46 -4.94 22.47 -6.59
CA ALA A 46 -5.63 22.66 -5.34
C ALA A 46 -4.57 22.39 -4.26
N GLN A 47 -4.11 23.44 -3.63
CA GLN A 47 -3.52 23.29 -2.32
C GLN A 47 -4.49 22.39 -1.60
N GLN A 48 -4.02 21.21 -1.22
CA GLN A 48 -4.88 20.26 -0.54
C GLN A 48 -5.67 21.08 0.45
N LEU A 49 -6.94 20.82 0.60
CA LEU A 49 -7.76 21.41 1.66
C LEU A 49 -7.19 20.99 3.03
N GLU A 50 -5.89 21.17 3.17
CA GLU A 50 -5.04 20.87 4.30
C GLU A 50 -5.09 21.95 5.37
N ASP A 51 -5.83 23.01 5.09
CA ASP A 51 -6.01 24.09 6.05
C ASP A 51 -6.93 23.72 7.22
N GLY A 52 -7.35 22.45 7.28
CA GLY A 52 -7.84 21.88 8.53
C GLY A 52 -6.65 21.43 9.38
N PRO A 53 -6.58 21.77 10.68
CA PRO A 53 -5.48 21.42 11.59
C PRO A 53 -5.23 19.92 11.75
N HIS A 54 -5.85 19.07 10.94
CA HIS A 54 -5.95 17.63 11.17
C HIS A 54 -5.52 16.75 9.99
N ARG A 55 -5.19 17.28 8.83
CA ARG A 55 -4.82 16.49 7.66
C ARG A 55 -3.33 16.22 7.52
N ALA A 56 -2.49 17.03 8.13
CA ALA A 56 -1.04 16.87 8.04
C ALA A 56 -0.50 15.66 8.79
N GLU A 57 -1.27 15.10 9.73
CA GLU A 57 -0.77 14.12 10.68
C GLU A 57 -1.22 12.66 10.39
N GLY A 58 -2.06 12.45 9.38
CA GLY A 58 -2.63 11.12 9.07
C GLY A 58 -3.90 10.81 9.88
N PRO A 59 -4.32 9.53 9.96
CA PRO A 59 -5.51 9.13 10.70
C PRO A 59 -5.36 9.47 12.19
N GLU A 60 -6.43 9.98 12.79
CA GLU A 60 -6.43 10.35 14.20
C GLU A 60 -6.44 9.11 15.11
N LEU A 61 -5.98 9.30 16.35
CA LEU A 61 -6.10 8.27 17.37
C LEU A 61 -7.58 7.97 17.63
N GLY A 62 -7.93 6.68 17.66
CA GLY A 62 -9.32 6.25 17.81
C GLY A 62 -10.14 6.23 16.52
N ASP A 63 -9.55 6.60 15.38
CA ASP A 63 -10.16 6.44 14.06
C ASP A 63 -9.82 5.07 13.46
N TYR A 64 -10.69 4.12 13.66
CA TYR A 64 -10.58 2.80 13.06
C TYR A 64 -11.73 2.51 12.08
N THR A 65 -12.44 3.54 11.67
CA THR A 65 -13.58 3.46 10.74
C THR A 65 -13.22 2.74 9.44
N GLY A 66 -14.04 1.75 9.05
CA GLY A 66 -13.85 1.01 7.81
C GLY A 66 -12.60 0.11 7.77
N LEU A 67 -11.99 -0.18 8.92
CA LEU A 67 -10.88 -1.11 9.03
C LEU A 67 -11.40 -2.44 9.59
N PRO A 68 -11.16 -3.58 8.92
CA PRO A 68 -11.58 -4.90 9.37
C PRO A 68 -10.68 -5.45 10.49
N ILE A 69 -10.33 -4.63 11.48
CA ILE A 69 -9.45 -4.99 12.58
C ILE A 69 -10.17 -5.77 13.65
N ASN A 70 -9.48 -6.76 14.23
CA ASN A 70 -9.98 -7.49 15.38
C ASN A 70 -9.68 -6.77 16.70
N ASP A 71 -10.22 -7.32 17.80
CA ASP A 71 -10.04 -6.75 19.15
C ASP A 71 -8.57 -6.64 19.58
N PHE A 72 -7.73 -7.57 19.14
CA PHE A 72 -6.31 -7.54 19.49
C PHE A 72 -5.58 -6.37 18.81
N ALA A 73 -5.84 -6.14 17.53
CA ALA A 73 -5.32 -4.99 16.80
C ALA A 73 -5.80 -3.67 17.41
N ARG A 74 -7.08 -3.59 17.76
CA ARG A 74 -7.69 -2.41 18.40
C ARG A 74 -7.00 -2.08 19.71
N LYS A 75 -6.81 -3.07 20.58
CA LYS A 75 -6.12 -2.87 21.86
C LYS A 75 -4.68 -2.40 21.70
N LYS A 76 -3.97 -2.89 20.68
CA LYS A 76 -2.62 -2.41 20.38
C LYS A 76 -2.64 -0.95 19.88
N ALA A 77 -3.57 -0.62 18.98
CA ALA A 77 -3.72 0.74 18.47
C ALA A 77 -4.09 1.73 19.57
N GLU A 78 -4.96 1.36 20.51
CA GLU A 78 -5.33 2.18 21.66
C GLU A 78 -4.18 2.49 22.63
N ALA A 79 -3.22 1.59 22.73
CA ALA A 79 -2.03 1.78 23.56
C ALA A 79 -0.91 2.57 22.85
N TRP A 80 -1.03 2.76 21.54
CA TRP A 80 0.00 3.46 20.78
C TRP A 80 0.00 4.97 21.08
N SER A 81 1.18 5.55 21.17
CA SER A 81 1.34 6.99 21.32
C SER A 81 1.74 7.63 19.99
N ALA A 82 1.08 8.70 19.60
CA ALA A 82 1.47 9.51 18.46
C ALA A 82 2.75 10.35 18.69
N SER A 83 3.45 10.12 19.77
CA SER A 83 4.74 10.76 20.07
C SER A 83 5.72 10.56 18.92
N VAL A 84 6.56 11.56 18.70
CA VAL A 84 7.64 11.53 17.70
C VAL A 84 8.49 10.26 17.82
N LEU A 85 8.78 9.79 19.01
CA LEU A 85 9.60 8.59 19.24
C LEU A 85 8.92 7.28 18.86
N SER A 86 7.59 7.25 18.71
CA SER A 86 6.86 6.05 18.27
C SER A 86 6.83 5.88 16.75
N GLN A 87 7.22 6.90 16.02
CA GLN A 87 7.16 6.91 14.57
C GLN A 87 8.36 6.17 13.99
N PRO A 88 8.18 5.19 13.08
CA PRO A 88 9.29 4.43 12.51
C PRO A 88 10.39 5.32 11.92
N GLU A 89 10.02 6.37 11.20
CA GLU A 89 10.94 7.33 10.62
C GLU A 89 11.84 8.03 11.65
N ARG A 90 11.34 8.21 12.87
CA ARG A 90 12.10 8.81 13.96
C ARG A 90 12.97 7.83 14.72
N GLN A 91 12.77 6.55 14.44
CA GLN A 91 13.64 5.48 14.92
C GLN A 91 14.67 5.06 13.86
N GLY A 92 14.79 5.79 12.77
CA GLY A 92 15.66 5.47 11.63
C GLY A 92 15.21 4.29 10.81
N ASN A 93 13.93 3.91 10.90
CA ASN A 93 13.36 2.78 10.19
C ASN A 93 12.49 3.25 9.02
N PRO A 94 12.55 2.62 7.85
CA PRO A 94 11.61 2.87 6.78
C PRO A 94 10.22 2.34 7.14
N HIS A 95 9.21 2.84 6.46
CA HIS A 95 7.87 2.29 6.56
C HIS A 95 7.79 0.95 5.82
N PRO A 96 7.02 -0.03 6.33
CA PRO A 96 6.84 -1.31 5.65
C PRO A 96 6.03 -1.15 4.35
N ALA A 97 6.13 -2.15 3.47
CA ALA A 97 5.48 -2.11 2.17
C ALA A 97 3.97 -1.84 2.26
N GLN A 98 3.26 -2.48 3.17
CA GLN A 98 1.81 -2.29 3.36
C GLN A 98 1.44 -0.88 3.83
N TYR A 99 2.31 -0.20 4.55
CA TYR A 99 2.10 1.21 4.90
C TYR A 99 2.42 2.11 3.72
N SER A 100 3.53 1.86 3.04
CA SER A 100 3.99 2.66 1.90
C SER A 100 2.96 2.70 0.79
N MET A 101 2.27 1.60 0.51
CA MET A 101 1.31 1.48 -0.58
C MET A 101 -0.13 1.92 -0.21
N ARG A 102 -0.34 2.47 0.98
CA ARG A 102 -1.67 2.90 1.42
C ARG A 102 -2.29 4.04 0.61
N GLY A 103 -1.47 4.81 -0.12
CA GLY A 103 -1.92 6.03 -0.79
C GLY A 103 -2.35 7.14 0.18
N GLY A 104 -2.54 8.32 -0.36
CA GLY A 104 -2.94 9.52 0.39
C GLY A 104 -1.76 10.42 0.72
N GLY A 105 -1.95 11.72 0.56
CA GLY A 105 -1.00 12.74 1.03
C GLY A 105 0.29 12.93 0.23
N GLY A 106 0.34 12.53 -1.05
CA GLY A 106 1.34 13.04 -1.99
C GLY A 106 2.65 12.29 -2.15
N PRO A 107 2.73 10.98 -2.04
CA PRO A 107 3.95 10.31 -2.45
C PRO A 107 4.02 10.19 -3.96
N ASN A 108 5.20 10.43 -4.48
CA ASN A 108 5.57 10.13 -5.82
C ASN A 108 6.02 8.66 -5.88
N LEU A 109 5.66 7.99 -6.94
CA LEU A 109 6.05 6.61 -7.19
C LEU A 109 6.96 6.60 -8.42
N ARG A 110 8.17 6.07 -8.27
CA ARG A 110 9.05 5.75 -9.40
C ARG A 110 9.09 4.24 -9.57
N ILE A 111 8.87 3.79 -10.79
CA ILE A 111 9.05 2.39 -11.18
C ILE A 111 10.18 2.35 -12.20
N SER A 112 11.20 1.56 -11.93
CA SER A 112 12.33 1.33 -12.83
C SER A 112 12.57 -0.16 -13.04
N LYS A 113 13.27 -0.52 -14.12
CA LYS A 113 13.69 -1.90 -14.37
C LYS A 113 14.97 -2.22 -13.64
N ILE A 114 15.04 -3.42 -13.10
CA ILE A 114 16.29 -4.02 -12.61
C ILE A 114 16.84 -4.90 -13.72
N ILE A 115 18.02 -4.56 -14.20
CA ILE A 115 18.72 -5.27 -15.27
C ILE A 115 20.00 -5.87 -14.67
N ASP A 116 20.23 -7.13 -14.95
CA ASP A 116 21.51 -7.77 -14.59
C ASP A 116 22.66 -7.08 -15.33
N PRO A 117 23.68 -6.58 -14.65
CA PRO A 117 24.75 -5.81 -15.28
C PRO A 117 25.68 -6.66 -16.17
N VAL A 118 25.64 -7.98 -16.04
CA VAL A 118 26.50 -8.90 -16.80
C VAL A 118 25.75 -9.52 -17.96
N THR A 119 24.55 -10.06 -17.69
CA THR A 119 23.74 -10.77 -18.70
C THR A 119 22.81 -9.84 -19.47
N THR A 120 22.58 -8.62 -18.98
CA THR A 120 21.58 -7.66 -19.49
C THR A 120 20.14 -8.16 -19.43
N GLU A 121 19.90 -9.26 -18.73
CA GLU A 121 18.56 -9.80 -18.53
C GLU A 121 17.73 -8.92 -17.59
N TRP A 122 16.47 -8.81 -17.88
CA TRP A 122 15.53 -8.13 -17.00
C TRP A 122 15.15 -9.03 -15.82
N LEU A 123 15.45 -8.58 -14.61
CA LEU A 123 15.22 -9.34 -13.40
C LEU A 123 13.92 -8.93 -12.68
N GLY A 124 13.46 -7.71 -12.87
CA GLY A 124 12.28 -7.21 -12.16
C GLY A 124 12.12 -5.71 -12.17
N TYR A 125 11.26 -5.24 -11.29
CA TYR A 125 11.02 -3.82 -11.07
C TYR A 125 11.56 -3.37 -9.71
N ARG A 126 11.98 -2.11 -9.66
CA ARG A 126 12.25 -1.38 -8.42
C ARG A 126 11.17 -0.32 -8.25
N ILE A 127 10.58 -0.27 -7.07
CA ILE A 127 9.63 0.76 -6.66
C ILE A 127 10.31 1.67 -5.65
N GLU A 128 10.40 2.96 -5.96
CA GLU A 128 11.06 3.99 -5.17
C GLU A 128 10.18 5.21 -4.97
N GLY A 129 10.59 6.09 -4.08
CA GLY A 129 9.98 7.41 -3.90
C GLY A 129 8.72 7.42 -3.06
N PHE A 130 8.28 6.27 -2.59
CA PHE A 130 7.09 6.17 -1.78
C PHE A 130 7.33 6.63 -0.33
N TYR A 131 6.26 6.93 0.35
CA TYR A 131 6.25 7.45 1.71
C TYR A 131 7.21 6.68 2.60
N GLY A 132 8.25 7.37 3.06
CA GLY A 132 9.15 6.78 4.00
C GLY A 132 10.20 5.81 3.46
N GLY A 133 10.60 5.97 2.19
CA GLY A 133 11.83 5.35 1.70
C GLY A 133 11.70 3.92 1.21
N ALA A 134 10.53 3.52 0.74
CA ALA A 134 10.40 2.24 0.06
C ALA A 134 11.38 2.17 -1.12
N ASN A 135 12.25 1.19 -1.08
CA ASN A 135 13.15 0.83 -2.16
C ASN A 135 12.93 -0.65 -2.48
N ARG A 136 11.67 -0.95 -2.78
CA ARG A 136 11.18 -2.32 -2.89
C ARG A 136 11.53 -2.92 -4.25
N THR A 137 12.03 -4.14 -4.23
CA THR A 137 12.29 -4.95 -5.42
C THR A 137 11.15 -5.92 -5.65
N ILE A 138 10.59 -5.93 -6.86
CA ILE A 138 9.63 -6.93 -7.33
C ILE A 138 10.36 -7.82 -8.34
N TRP A 139 10.60 -9.06 -7.98
CA TRP A 139 11.25 -10.04 -8.83
C TRP A 139 10.28 -10.59 -9.88
N MET A 140 10.73 -10.64 -11.12
CA MET A 140 9.92 -11.08 -12.27
C MET A 140 10.48 -12.33 -12.95
N ASP A 141 11.49 -12.94 -12.37
CA ASP A 141 12.20 -14.11 -12.91
C ASP A 141 11.61 -15.46 -12.46
N GLY A 142 10.45 -15.43 -11.79
CA GLY A 142 9.74 -16.63 -11.35
C GLY A 142 10.35 -17.33 -10.14
N ARG A 143 11.28 -16.68 -9.43
CA ARG A 143 11.85 -17.24 -8.20
C ARG A 143 10.80 -17.48 -7.12
N PRO A 144 10.92 -18.56 -6.33
CA PRO A 144 10.01 -18.81 -5.22
C PRO A 144 10.23 -17.81 -4.08
N HIS A 145 9.19 -17.62 -3.27
CA HIS A 145 9.32 -16.91 -2.00
C HIS A 145 10.26 -17.69 -1.05
N PRO A 146 10.96 -16.97 -0.16
CA PRO A 146 11.80 -17.61 0.86
C PRO A 146 11.00 -18.54 1.77
N SER A 147 11.70 -19.41 2.49
CA SER A 147 11.05 -20.25 3.52
C SER A 147 10.44 -19.38 4.63
N ALA A 148 9.40 -19.88 5.30
CA ALA A 148 8.74 -19.16 6.39
C ALA A 148 9.67 -18.73 7.54
N ASN A 149 10.87 -19.33 7.63
CA ASN A 149 11.88 -18.99 8.64
C ASN A 149 12.96 -18.01 8.13
N ALA A 150 12.81 -17.48 6.92
CA ALA A 150 13.75 -16.51 6.40
C ALA A 150 13.59 -15.14 7.09
N GLU A 151 14.62 -14.32 6.96
CA GLU A 151 14.61 -12.98 7.55
C GLU A 151 13.50 -12.12 6.99
N HIS A 152 12.81 -11.41 7.87
CA HIS A 152 11.82 -10.38 7.51
C HIS A 152 12.49 -9.03 7.33
N THR A 153 12.09 -8.31 6.31
CA THR A 153 12.59 -6.96 6.01
C THR A 153 11.45 -5.94 6.01
N TRP A 154 11.78 -4.65 6.00
CA TRP A 154 10.76 -3.60 5.94
C TRP A 154 9.98 -3.63 4.62
N ASP A 155 10.66 -3.87 3.51
CA ASP A 155 10.04 -3.95 2.18
C ASP A 155 9.45 -5.33 1.87
N GLY A 156 9.75 -6.33 2.69
CA GLY A 156 9.37 -7.72 2.46
C GLY A 156 10.12 -8.35 1.29
N PHE A 157 9.60 -9.46 0.80
CA PHE A 157 10.05 -10.13 -0.42
C PHE A 157 8.89 -10.18 -1.40
N SER A 158 9.08 -9.58 -2.58
CA SER A 158 8.02 -9.44 -3.57
C SER A 158 8.36 -10.16 -4.88
N THR A 159 7.40 -10.90 -5.42
CA THR A 159 7.43 -11.47 -6.76
C THR A 159 6.25 -11.00 -7.57
N GLY A 160 6.42 -10.84 -8.87
CA GLY A 160 5.37 -10.39 -9.78
C GLY A 160 5.09 -11.39 -10.89
N LEU A 161 3.85 -11.39 -11.34
CA LEU A 161 3.39 -12.15 -12.50
C LEU A 161 2.48 -11.26 -13.35
N TRP A 162 2.71 -11.24 -14.65
CA TRP A 162 1.79 -10.60 -15.59
C TRP A 162 0.63 -11.51 -15.95
N GLU A 163 -0.57 -11.02 -15.77
CA GLU A 163 -1.82 -11.65 -16.17
C GLU A 163 -2.52 -10.75 -17.19
N GLY A 164 -2.23 -10.98 -18.45
CA GLY A 164 -2.65 -10.07 -19.53
C GLY A 164 -2.02 -8.69 -19.37
N ASN A 165 -2.83 -7.68 -19.13
CA ASN A 165 -2.39 -6.28 -18.95
C ASN A 165 -2.27 -5.84 -17.49
N MET A 166 -2.36 -6.75 -16.56
CA MET A 166 -2.28 -6.50 -15.13
C MET A 166 -1.07 -7.20 -14.54
N LEU A 167 -0.27 -6.46 -13.77
CA LEU A 167 0.80 -7.05 -12.98
C LEU A 167 0.25 -7.37 -11.59
N THR A 168 0.25 -8.65 -11.23
CA THR A 168 -0.06 -9.11 -9.88
C THR A 168 1.24 -9.32 -9.11
N VAL A 169 1.35 -8.69 -7.95
CA VAL A 169 2.54 -8.74 -7.07
C VAL A 169 2.14 -9.34 -5.74
N THR A 170 2.87 -10.35 -5.30
CA THR A 170 2.72 -10.93 -3.96
C THR A 170 3.93 -10.56 -3.11
N THR A 171 3.69 -10.07 -1.89
CA THR A 171 4.73 -9.67 -0.93
C THR A 171 4.52 -10.40 0.39
N THR A 172 5.60 -11.01 0.89
CA THR A 172 5.67 -11.71 2.19
C THR A 172 6.91 -11.27 2.96
N HIS A 173 7.17 -11.82 4.13
CA HIS A 173 8.37 -11.55 4.95
C HIS A 173 8.54 -10.06 5.32
N MET A 174 7.43 -9.39 5.55
CA MET A 174 7.44 -8.00 6.06
C MET A 174 7.65 -7.99 7.57
N LYS A 175 8.41 -7.04 8.07
CA LYS A 175 8.56 -6.82 9.50
C LYS A 175 7.25 -6.36 10.13
N MET A 176 7.07 -6.67 11.41
CA MET A 176 5.98 -6.13 12.22
C MET A 176 6.08 -4.60 12.27
N ALA A 177 4.99 -3.92 11.96
CA ALA A 177 4.90 -2.46 11.96
C ALA A 177 3.45 -1.98 12.04
N PHE A 178 3.07 -1.01 11.19
CA PHE A 178 1.75 -0.41 11.18
C PHE A 178 1.14 -0.41 9.78
N ILE A 179 -0.17 -0.62 9.72
CA ILE A 179 -0.98 -0.41 8.50
C ILE A 179 -1.33 1.08 8.36
N GLN A 180 -1.52 1.76 9.49
CA GLN A 180 -1.84 3.20 9.56
C GLN A 180 -1.07 3.87 10.70
N ARG A 181 -0.90 5.20 10.58
CA ARG A 181 -0.14 6.02 11.54
C ARG A 181 -0.92 6.36 12.81
N ASN A 182 -1.99 5.68 13.09
CA ASN A 182 -2.76 5.76 14.34
C ASN A 182 -2.61 4.52 15.22
N GLY A 183 -1.54 3.77 15.00
CA GLY A 183 -1.21 2.62 15.82
C GLY A 183 -1.82 1.30 15.36
N VAL A 184 -2.61 1.28 14.27
CA VAL A 184 -3.14 0.03 13.73
C VAL A 184 -1.98 -0.85 13.23
N PRO A 185 -1.76 -2.02 13.87
CA PRO A 185 -0.59 -2.82 13.63
C PRO A 185 -0.69 -3.64 12.34
N SER A 186 0.48 -4.07 11.85
CA SER A 186 0.62 -5.17 10.88
C SER A 186 1.55 -6.24 11.44
N SER A 187 1.28 -7.49 11.15
CA SER A 187 2.06 -8.62 11.65
C SER A 187 3.11 -9.10 10.63
N PRO A 188 4.12 -9.84 11.08
CA PRO A 188 5.06 -10.50 10.18
C PRO A 188 4.43 -11.70 9.43
N TYR A 189 3.24 -12.13 9.81
CA TYR A 189 2.49 -13.20 9.14
C TYR A 189 1.60 -12.68 8.01
N GLY A 190 1.50 -11.36 7.88
CA GLY A 190 0.70 -10.72 6.84
C GLY A 190 1.28 -10.96 5.45
N THR A 191 0.38 -11.05 4.48
CA THR A 191 0.70 -11.03 3.05
C THR A 191 0.07 -9.82 2.40
N MET A 192 0.71 -9.30 1.37
CA MET A 192 0.17 -8.22 0.57
C MET A 192 0.14 -8.63 -0.89
N THR A 193 -1.03 -8.53 -1.51
CA THR A 193 -1.20 -8.72 -2.95
C THR A 193 -1.56 -7.39 -3.58
N GLU A 194 -0.88 -7.04 -4.66
CA GLU A 194 -1.13 -5.81 -5.38
C GLU A 194 -1.39 -6.09 -6.84
N HIS A 195 -2.33 -5.36 -7.40
CA HIS A 195 -2.67 -5.41 -8.82
C HIS A 195 -2.40 -4.04 -9.45
N PHE A 196 -1.42 -4.01 -10.33
CA PHE A 196 -1.03 -2.80 -11.07
C PHE A 196 -1.68 -2.83 -12.45
N ALA A 197 -2.57 -1.89 -12.71
CA ALA A 197 -3.24 -1.73 -13.99
C ALA A 197 -2.99 -0.32 -14.55
N ARG A 198 -2.40 -0.25 -15.75
CA ARG A 198 -2.15 1.02 -16.43
C ARG A 198 -3.16 1.25 -17.56
N HIS A 199 -3.77 2.41 -17.57
CA HIS A 199 -4.64 2.89 -18.64
C HIS A 199 -4.13 4.26 -19.14
N GLY A 200 -3.40 4.25 -20.25
CA GLY A 200 -2.79 5.48 -20.77
C GLY A 200 -1.84 6.12 -19.77
N ASN A 201 -2.18 7.31 -19.30
CA ASN A 201 -1.40 8.06 -18.31
C ASN A 201 -1.81 7.80 -16.86
N TYR A 202 -2.70 6.85 -16.62
CA TYR A 202 -3.14 6.49 -15.26
C TYR A 202 -2.63 5.11 -14.87
N LEU A 203 -2.14 4.99 -13.66
CA LEU A 203 -1.75 3.73 -13.03
C LEU A 203 -2.62 3.55 -11.79
N THR A 204 -3.46 2.53 -11.80
CA THR A 204 -4.23 2.14 -10.63
C THR A 204 -3.56 0.96 -9.95
N VAL A 205 -3.34 1.07 -8.66
CA VAL A 205 -2.81 0.01 -7.81
C VAL A 205 -3.87 -0.35 -6.78
N MET A 206 -4.37 -1.56 -6.84
CA MET A 206 -5.22 -2.14 -5.81
C MET A 206 -4.35 -3.00 -4.90
N THR A 207 -4.36 -2.71 -3.62
CA THR A 207 -3.61 -3.43 -2.58
C THR A 207 -4.58 -4.18 -1.70
N VAL A 208 -4.33 -5.47 -1.52
CA VAL A 208 -5.05 -6.37 -0.61
C VAL A 208 -4.06 -6.83 0.45
N ILE A 209 -4.37 -6.54 1.70
CA ILE A 209 -3.57 -6.95 2.87
C ILE A 209 -4.37 -8.01 3.60
N ASP A 210 -3.80 -9.20 3.71
CA ASP A 210 -4.31 -10.29 4.53
C ASP A 210 -3.38 -10.46 5.73
N ASP A 211 -3.90 -10.25 6.94
CA ASP A 211 -3.13 -10.36 8.18
C ASP A 211 -3.91 -11.20 9.20
N PRO A 212 -3.58 -12.48 9.32
CA PRO A 212 -4.34 -13.41 10.15
C PRO A 212 -4.27 -13.10 11.66
N LEU A 213 -3.32 -12.25 12.08
CA LEU A 213 -3.18 -11.87 13.48
C LEU A 213 -4.03 -10.66 13.87
N PHE A 214 -4.20 -9.71 12.95
CA PHE A 214 -4.78 -8.41 13.26
C PHE A 214 -6.05 -8.06 12.49
N LEU A 215 -6.31 -8.74 11.36
CA LEU A 215 -7.50 -8.49 10.54
C LEU A 215 -8.48 -9.66 10.62
N GLU A 216 -9.77 -9.34 10.60
CA GLU A 216 -10.86 -10.33 10.51
C GLU A 216 -11.15 -10.71 9.05
N GLU A 217 -10.85 -9.81 8.12
CA GLU A 217 -10.98 -9.96 6.67
C GLU A 217 -9.87 -9.17 5.98
N PRO A 218 -9.53 -9.49 4.72
CA PRO A 218 -8.53 -8.74 3.98
C PRO A 218 -8.90 -7.26 3.85
N LEU A 219 -7.94 -6.38 4.12
CA LEU A 219 -8.08 -4.95 3.91
C LEU A 219 -7.73 -4.60 2.46
N MET A 220 -8.69 -4.04 1.74
CA MET A 220 -8.49 -3.57 0.36
C MET A 220 -8.35 -2.06 0.29
N ARG A 221 -7.41 -1.59 -0.53
CA ARG A 221 -7.18 -0.18 -0.83
C ARG A 221 -6.87 0.00 -2.31
N THR A 222 -7.31 1.11 -2.88
CA THR A 222 -7.00 1.45 -4.27
C THR A 222 -6.45 2.85 -4.34
N VAL A 223 -5.37 3.01 -5.10
CA VAL A 223 -4.74 4.30 -5.37
C VAL A 223 -4.56 4.44 -6.87
N THR A 224 -4.89 5.61 -7.40
CA THR A 224 -4.62 5.94 -8.80
C THR A 224 -3.54 7.01 -8.86
N PHE A 225 -2.59 6.81 -9.75
CA PHE A 225 -1.49 7.72 -10.04
C PHE A 225 -1.60 8.25 -11.47
N VAL A 226 -1.05 9.43 -11.69
CA VAL A 226 -0.90 10.03 -13.03
C VAL A 226 0.56 10.00 -13.43
N TRP A 227 0.82 9.61 -14.66
CA TRP A 227 2.16 9.65 -15.24
C TRP A 227 2.69 11.07 -15.32
N THR A 228 3.85 11.31 -14.74
CA THR A 228 4.41 12.65 -14.59
C THR A 228 5.92 12.63 -14.88
N PRO A 229 6.31 12.48 -16.16
CA PRO A 229 7.68 12.16 -16.56
C PRO A 229 8.70 13.27 -16.25
N GLN A 230 8.24 14.45 -15.89
CA GLN A 230 9.10 15.61 -15.61
C GLN A 230 9.29 15.84 -14.11
N GLN A 231 8.68 15.03 -13.28
CA GLN A 231 8.82 15.16 -11.85
C GLN A 231 10.06 14.42 -11.38
N ASN A 232 10.93 15.13 -10.69
CA ASN A 232 12.03 14.48 -10.00
C ASN A 232 11.52 13.87 -8.70
N VAL A 233 11.32 12.57 -8.70
CA VAL A 233 11.14 11.82 -7.47
C VAL A 233 12.47 11.87 -6.73
N GLY A 234 12.51 12.60 -5.62
CA GLY A 234 13.72 12.78 -4.82
C GLY A 234 14.32 11.45 -4.38
N ALA A 235 15.58 11.51 -3.97
CA ALA A 235 16.22 10.38 -3.32
C ALA A 235 15.35 9.88 -2.14
N PRO A 236 15.45 8.59 -1.79
CA PRO A 236 14.79 8.07 -0.60
C PRO A 236 15.09 8.97 0.59
N THR A 237 14.06 9.34 1.34
CA THR A 237 14.23 10.15 2.54
C THR A 237 15.09 9.38 3.52
N LEU A 238 16.25 9.93 3.86
CA LEU A 238 17.03 9.42 4.97
C LEU A 238 16.28 9.79 6.25
N PHE A 239 16.07 8.81 7.10
CA PHE A 239 15.46 9.04 8.40
C PHE A 239 16.56 9.26 9.44
N ASP A 240 16.55 10.44 10.02
CA ASP A 240 17.41 10.71 11.17
C ASP A 240 16.70 10.25 12.43
N PRO A 241 17.32 9.38 13.24
CA PRO A 241 16.80 9.06 14.55
C PRO A 241 16.55 10.34 15.36
N SER A 242 15.43 10.42 16.04
CA SER A 242 15.20 11.51 16.96
C SER A 242 16.11 11.38 18.16
N ASP A 243 16.62 12.50 18.63
CA ASP A 243 17.28 12.57 19.92
C ASP A 243 16.35 12.07 21.03
N GLU A 244 16.93 11.55 22.09
CA GLU A 244 16.18 11.16 23.27
C GLU A 244 15.39 12.35 23.80
N LEU A 245 14.16 12.09 24.23
CA LEU A 245 13.42 13.10 24.99
C LEU A 245 14.09 13.30 26.34
N GLY A 246 14.64 14.46 26.55
CA GLY A 246 15.15 14.86 27.87
C GLY A 246 14.11 14.57 28.96
N ASN A 247 14.56 14.23 30.16
CA ASN A 247 13.74 13.91 31.32
C ASN A 247 12.93 12.59 31.25
N ARG A 248 13.31 11.66 30.39
CA ARG A 248 12.73 10.32 30.39
C ARG A 248 13.78 9.27 30.78
N PRO A 249 13.40 8.21 31.49
CA PRO A 249 14.30 7.11 31.78
C PRO A 249 14.84 6.45 30.48
N LEU A 250 16.09 6.00 30.57
CA LEU A 250 16.67 5.21 29.47
C LEU A 250 15.79 4.00 29.15
N GLY A 251 15.52 3.79 27.84
CA GLY A 251 14.65 2.72 27.35
C GLY A 251 13.16 2.99 27.53
N TRP A 252 12.76 4.20 27.90
CA TRP A 252 11.35 4.55 27.94
C TRP A 252 10.75 4.54 26.53
N VAL A 253 9.63 3.83 26.37
CA VAL A 253 8.88 3.74 25.10
C VAL A 253 7.59 4.54 25.26
N PRO A 254 7.29 5.49 24.34
CA PRO A 254 6.03 6.22 24.37
C PRO A 254 4.85 5.26 24.22
N HIS A 255 3.93 5.33 25.15
CA HIS A 255 2.66 4.60 25.08
C HIS A 255 1.60 5.34 25.88
N ASN A 256 0.35 5.10 25.53
CA ASN A 256 -0.80 5.53 26.30
C ASN A 256 -1.37 4.37 27.11
N ALA A 257 -2.03 4.66 28.21
CA ALA A 257 -2.87 3.66 28.85
C ALA A 257 -3.94 3.21 27.84
N GLN A 258 -4.24 1.92 27.82
CA GLN A 258 -5.26 1.35 26.93
C GLN A 258 -6.59 2.10 27.15
N GLY A 259 -7.19 2.57 26.05
CA GLY A 259 -8.43 3.32 26.09
C GLY A 259 -8.35 4.81 26.44
N SER A 260 -7.16 5.36 26.65
CA SER A 260 -7.02 6.77 27.08
C SER A 260 -7.41 7.80 26.02
N HIS A 261 -7.33 7.45 24.73
CA HIS A 261 -7.64 8.35 23.60
C HIS A 261 -8.78 7.84 22.71
N GLN A 262 -9.45 6.77 23.09
CA GLN A 262 -10.47 6.11 22.25
C GLN A 262 -11.61 7.04 21.82
N THR A 263 -11.98 7.98 22.67
CA THR A 263 -13.16 8.83 22.45
C THR A 263 -12.86 10.16 21.78
N GLU A 264 -11.60 10.52 21.63
CA GLU A 264 -11.22 11.85 21.10
C GLU A 264 -11.75 12.07 19.70
N PHE A 265 -11.50 11.15 18.79
CA PHE A 265 -11.97 11.20 17.40
C PHE A 265 -13.52 11.21 17.36
N ALA A 266 -14.16 10.29 18.04
CA ALA A 266 -15.61 10.20 18.10
C ALA A 266 -16.26 11.50 18.60
N THR A 267 -15.73 12.07 19.68
CA THR A 267 -16.22 13.31 20.29
C THR A 267 -16.05 14.50 19.35
N ARG A 268 -14.86 14.61 18.73
CA ARG A 268 -14.51 15.71 17.86
C ARG A 268 -15.41 15.82 16.63
N PHE A 269 -15.72 14.69 16.01
CA PHE A 269 -16.53 14.65 14.78
C PHE A 269 -18.01 14.34 15.04
N GLY A 270 -18.44 14.22 16.29
CA GLY A 270 -19.81 13.88 16.64
C GLY A 270 -20.25 12.51 16.09
N ILE A 271 -19.31 11.57 15.98
CA ILE A 271 -19.57 10.21 15.51
C ILE A 271 -19.90 9.32 16.71
N PRO A 272 -20.89 8.42 16.64
CA PRO A 272 -21.07 7.44 17.70
C PRO A 272 -19.80 6.65 17.96
N PHE A 273 -19.37 6.53 19.21
CA PHE A 273 -18.13 5.87 19.59
C PHE A 273 -18.00 4.46 19.00
N GLU A 274 -19.08 3.70 19.06
CA GLU A 274 -19.13 2.32 18.53
C GLU A 274 -18.83 2.27 17.03
N ALA A 275 -19.16 3.32 16.29
CA ALA A 275 -18.91 3.40 14.85
C ALA A 275 -17.45 3.71 14.48
N THR A 276 -16.64 4.13 15.45
CA THR A 276 -15.22 4.44 15.22
C THR A 276 -14.29 3.25 15.47
N GLN A 277 -14.84 2.14 15.99
CA GLN A 277 -14.04 1.04 16.52
C GLN A 277 -13.52 0.05 15.45
N GLY A 278 -13.93 0.21 14.19
CA GLY A 278 -13.59 -0.74 13.13
C GLY A 278 -14.34 -2.09 13.33
N GLY A 279 -13.80 -3.12 12.71
CA GLY A 279 -14.42 -4.44 12.63
C GLY A 279 -14.89 -4.71 11.20
N LYS A 280 -14.94 -5.98 10.81
CA LYS A 280 -15.29 -6.37 9.43
C LYS A 280 -16.65 -5.84 8.99
N GLU A 281 -17.63 -5.81 9.89
CA GLU A 281 -18.99 -5.33 9.61
C GLU A 281 -19.00 -3.87 9.12
N THR A 282 -18.03 -3.06 9.54
CA THR A 282 -17.93 -1.64 9.14
C THR A 282 -17.52 -1.43 7.70
N THR A 283 -17.06 -2.48 7.02
CA THR A 283 -16.65 -2.47 5.63
C THR A 283 -17.79 -2.74 4.64
N TYR A 284 -18.95 -3.19 5.15
CA TYR A 284 -20.10 -3.56 4.33
C TYR A 284 -21.17 -2.48 4.28
N PRO A 285 -21.89 -2.35 3.16
CA PRO A 285 -22.96 -1.35 3.00
C PRO A 285 -24.08 -1.46 4.06
N GLU A 286 -24.37 -2.66 4.53
CA GLU A 286 -25.41 -2.96 5.53
C GLU A 286 -25.12 -2.26 6.87
N TYR A 287 -23.86 -1.93 7.15
CA TYR A 287 -23.48 -1.19 8.35
C TYR A 287 -24.14 0.19 8.44
N MET A 288 -24.58 0.75 7.32
CA MET A 288 -25.29 2.04 7.30
C MET A 288 -26.57 2.03 8.14
N GLU A 289 -27.27 0.90 8.25
CA GLU A 289 -28.44 0.75 9.12
C GLU A 289 -28.03 0.79 10.59
N THR A 290 -26.96 0.10 10.95
CA THR A 290 -26.38 0.14 12.29
C THR A 290 -25.95 1.54 12.66
N LEU A 291 -25.26 2.25 11.76
CA LEU A 291 -24.81 3.62 11.96
C LEU A 291 -26.01 4.57 12.20
N ALA A 292 -27.08 4.42 11.43
CA ALA A 292 -28.29 5.21 11.62
C ALA A 292 -28.92 4.97 12.99
N ALA A 293 -28.98 3.71 13.45
CA ALA A 293 -29.47 3.36 14.78
C ALA A 293 -28.59 3.93 15.91
N LEU A 294 -27.28 3.90 15.76
CA LEU A 294 -26.33 4.47 16.72
C LEU A 294 -26.49 5.99 16.82
N ARG A 295 -26.62 6.69 15.70
CA ARG A 295 -26.87 8.15 15.66
C ARG A 295 -28.18 8.51 16.33
N ALA A 296 -29.26 7.74 16.11
CA ALA A 296 -30.53 7.96 16.75
C ALA A 296 -30.50 7.78 18.29
N LYS A 297 -29.63 6.92 18.79
CA LYS A 297 -29.39 6.75 20.25
C LYS A 297 -28.55 7.92 20.81
N GLN A 298 -27.57 8.41 20.08
CA GLN A 298 -26.72 9.54 20.48
C GLN A 298 -27.53 10.84 20.59
N GLY A 299 -28.43 11.12 19.66
CA GLY A 299 -29.28 12.32 19.67
C GLY A 299 -30.36 12.33 20.74
N LYS A 300 -30.55 11.22 21.50
CA LYS A 300 -31.49 11.12 22.63
C LYS A 300 -30.81 11.30 23.99
N ARG A 301 -29.51 11.41 24.04
CA ARG A 301 -28.69 11.69 25.23
C ARG A 301 -28.37 13.18 25.31
#